data_32b8d512cb0c08074a934ddd2a660ca0
#
_entry.id   32b8d512cb0c08074a934ddd2a660ca0
#
_cell.length_a   1.000
_cell.length_b   1.000
_cell.length_c   1.000
_cell.angle_alpha   90.00
_cell.angle_beta   90.00
_cell.angle_gamma   90.00
#
_symmetry.space_group_name_H-M   'P 1'
#
loop_
_entity.id
_entity.type
_entity.pdbx_description
1 polymer ?
#
loop_
_entity_poly.entity_id
_entity_poly.type
_entity_poly.pdbx_seq_one_letter_code
_entity_poly.pdbx_strand_id
1 'polypeptide(L)'
;STLRYPAQFDDAERTVELDGEGYFEVAPSSDGTAWPFRVKTEQQTVEVLGTHFNVAAYSDEEETRTTLVEGAVRVTNLKANETNRLSPGEQSVLHGDRTEIRQVNPQTAIAWKQGVFHFDHTPFDQMIKQIDRWYDIEVQYHGRIPNEVFSGKMSKHVNLGVFVDFLKDSGISSRIHGRTLIVE
;
A
#
# COMPACT_ATOMS: atom_id res chain seq x y z
N SER A 1 -2.52 -8.83 4.07
CA SER A 1 -2.99 -7.70 4.91
C SER A 1 -3.86 -8.20 6.05
N THR A 2 -3.80 -7.53 7.19
CA THR A 2 -4.61 -7.81 8.39
C THR A 2 -5.30 -6.53 8.84
N LEU A 3 -6.62 -6.61 9.03
CA LEU A 3 -7.42 -5.52 9.60
C LEU A 3 -8.04 -6.00 10.92
N ARG A 4 -7.75 -5.29 12.01
CA ARG A 4 -8.38 -5.53 13.33
C ARG A 4 -9.33 -4.39 13.65
N TYR A 5 -10.52 -4.73 14.10
CA TYR A 5 -11.55 -3.77 14.51
C TYR A 5 -12.39 -4.34 15.64
N PRO A 6 -12.96 -3.50 16.53
CA PRO A 6 -13.82 -3.95 17.60
C PRO A 6 -15.16 -4.48 17.03
N ALA A 7 -15.80 -5.40 17.75
CA ALA A 7 -17.14 -5.89 17.38
C ALA A 7 -18.20 -4.78 17.41
N GLN A 8 -17.96 -3.74 18.22
CA GLN A 8 -18.77 -2.53 18.31
C GLN A 8 -17.83 -1.34 18.51
N PHE A 9 -18.02 -0.27 17.74
CA PHE A 9 -17.30 0.99 17.96
C PHE A 9 -17.86 1.76 19.15
N ASP A 10 -16.98 2.48 19.83
CA ASP A 10 -17.37 3.40 20.90
C ASP A 10 -18.13 4.62 20.35
N ASP A 11 -18.96 5.22 21.22
CA ASP A 11 -19.75 6.41 20.85
C ASP A 11 -18.94 7.68 20.57
N ALA A 12 -17.61 7.64 20.69
CA ALA A 12 -16.72 8.78 20.49
C ALA A 12 -15.74 8.65 19.30
N GLU A 13 -15.42 7.42 18.91
CA GLU A 13 -14.48 7.20 17.80
C GLU A 13 -14.63 5.80 17.15
N ARG A 14 -14.27 5.72 15.87
CA ARG A 14 -14.23 4.48 15.11
C ARG A 14 -12.79 4.15 14.77
N THR A 15 -12.12 3.35 15.58
CA THR A 15 -10.70 3.02 15.40
C THR A 15 -10.54 1.59 14.88
N VAL A 16 -9.69 1.43 13.86
CA VAL A 16 -9.23 0.15 13.31
C VAL A 16 -7.71 0.11 13.27
N GLU A 17 -7.13 -1.09 13.30
CA GLU A 17 -5.70 -1.31 13.15
C GLU A 17 -5.43 -2.05 11.83
N LEU A 18 -4.47 -1.56 11.05
CA LEU A 18 -4.08 -2.12 9.75
C LEU A 18 -2.60 -2.48 9.74
N ASP A 19 -2.31 -3.71 9.32
CA ASP A 19 -1.01 -4.16 8.83
C ASP A 19 -1.19 -4.64 7.39
N GLY A 20 -0.56 -3.97 6.43
CA GLY A 20 -0.71 -4.21 5.01
C GLY A 20 -1.43 -3.08 4.26
N GLU A 21 -2.20 -3.42 3.25
CA GLU A 21 -2.89 -2.43 2.41
C GLU A 21 -4.41 -2.53 2.54
N GLY A 22 -5.06 -1.36 2.67
CA GLY A 22 -6.51 -1.21 2.75
C GLY A 22 -7.00 0.06 2.07
N TYR A 23 -8.11 -0.07 1.34
CA TYR A 23 -8.87 1.04 0.82
C TYR A 23 -10.13 1.24 1.65
N PHE A 24 -10.36 2.47 2.08
CA PHE A 24 -11.44 2.83 2.98
C PHE A 24 -12.41 3.80 2.31
N GLU A 25 -13.69 3.48 2.36
CA GLU A 25 -14.80 4.35 1.97
C GLU A 25 -15.58 4.69 3.25
N VAL A 26 -15.24 5.81 3.85
CA VAL A 26 -15.82 6.23 5.13
C VAL A 26 -16.96 7.20 4.86
N ALA A 27 -18.18 6.79 5.20
CA ALA A 27 -19.34 7.69 5.15
C ALA A 27 -19.23 8.78 6.22
N PRO A 28 -19.63 10.04 5.91
CA PRO A 28 -19.85 11.06 6.93
C PRO A 28 -20.87 10.60 7.97
N SER A 29 -20.76 11.10 9.20
CA SER A 29 -21.74 10.82 10.25
C SER A 29 -23.10 11.41 9.86
N SER A 30 -24.14 10.60 9.91
CA SER A 30 -25.51 10.97 9.50
C SER A 30 -26.26 11.84 10.52
N ASP A 31 -25.79 11.88 11.76
CA ASP A 31 -26.43 12.55 12.90
C ASP A 31 -25.81 13.92 13.22
N GLY A 32 -24.89 14.41 12.37
CA GLY A 32 -24.15 15.66 12.58
C GLY A 32 -23.07 15.59 13.65
N THR A 33 -22.88 14.43 14.28
CA THR A 33 -21.74 14.18 15.17
C THR A 33 -20.51 13.89 14.31
N ALA A 34 -19.45 14.68 14.45
CA ALA A 34 -18.22 14.49 13.70
C ALA A 34 -17.32 13.44 14.37
N TRP A 35 -17.82 12.18 14.45
CA TRP A 35 -17.00 11.10 15.01
C TRP A 35 -15.92 10.67 14.04
N PRO A 36 -14.65 10.85 14.40
CA PRO A 36 -13.56 10.50 13.51
C PRO A 36 -13.49 8.98 13.32
N PHE A 37 -13.16 8.60 12.08
CA PHE A 37 -12.69 7.26 11.78
C PHE A 37 -11.17 7.28 11.75
N ARG A 38 -10.53 6.37 12.48
CA ARG A 38 -9.08 6.29 12.60
C ARG A 38 -8.55 4.95 12.13
N VAL A 39 -7.54 4.99 11.25
CA VAL A 39 -6.72 3.84 10.89
C VAL A 39 -5.38 3.99 11.59
N LYS A 40 -5.09 3.08 12.52
CA LYS A 40 -3.80 2.99 13.19
C LYS A 40 -2.92 1.96 12.48
N THR A 41 -1.67 2.32 12.23
CA THR A 41 -0.62 1.42 11.76
C THR A 41 0.57 1.53 12.71
N GLU A 42 1.62 0.77 12.48
CA GLU A 42 2.84 0.85 13.29
C GLU A 42 3.48 2.25 13.29
N GLN A 43 3.44 2.95 12.13
CA GLN A 43 4.17 4.21 11.94
C GLN A 43 3.29 5.46 11.96
N GLN A 44 1.98 5.32 11.75
CA GLN A 44 1.08 6.47 11.62
C GLN A 44 -0.32 6.22 12.17
N THR A 45 -1.01 7.32 12.44
CA THR A 45 -2.46 7.36 12.60
C THR A 45 -3.07 8.21 11.49
N VAL A 46 -4.05 7.66 10.78
CA VAL A 46 -4.81 8.36 9.74
C VAL A 46 -6.20 8.65 10.29
N GLU A 47 -6.62 9.92 10.30
CA GLU A 47 -7.91 10.38 10.82
C GLU A 47 -8.75 11.04 9.72
N VAL A 48 -10.02 10.65 9.63
CA VAL A 48 -10.97 11.17 8.63
C VAL A 48 -12.37 11.33 9.23
N LEU A 49 -13.22 12.13 8.57
CA LEU A 49 -14.63 12.32 8.95
C LEU A 49 -15.61 11.74 7.91
N GLY A 50 -15.22 11.75 6.64
CA GLY A 50 -15.99 11.24 5.52
C GLY A 50 -15.11 11.34 4.29
N THR A 51 -14.53 10.22 3.84
CA THR A 51 -13.33 10.27 2.99
C THR A 51 -13.12 8.94 2.29
N HIS A 52 -12.63 8.99 1.05
CA HIS A 52 -12.14 7.84 0.32
C HIS A 52 -10.61 7.90 0.24
N PHE A 53 -9.92 6.91 0.77
CA PHE A 53 -8.46 6.90 0.84
C PHE A 53 -7.88 5.48 0.86
N ASN A 54 -6.62 5.37 0.46
CA ASN A 54 -5.84 4.14 0.51
C ASN A 54 -4.70 4.27 1.52
N VAL A 55 -4.47 3.24 2.29
CA VAL A 55 -3.32 3.11 3.19
C VAL A 55 -2.54 1.87 2.81
N ALA A 56 -1.24 2.00 2.52
CA ALA A 56 -0.30 0.91 2.37
C ALA A 56 0.74 1.00 3.49
N ALA A 57 0.67 0.08 4.44
CA ALA A 57 1.46 0.05 5.67
C ALA A 57 1.87 -1.39 5.98
N TYR A 58 2.66 -1.97 5.10
CA TYR A 58 3.22 -3.31 5.30
C TYR A 58 4.40 -3.25 6.26
N SER A 59 4.43 -4.11 7.27
CA SER A 59 5.50 -4.16 8.28
C SER A 59 6.87 -4.56 7.71
N ASP A 60 6.92 -5.18 6.52
CA ASP A 60 8.13 -5.55 5.78
C ASP A 60 8.57 -4.49 4.74
N GLU A 61 7.89 -3.35 4.68
CA GLU A 61 8.27 -2.19 3.85
C GLU A 61 8.82 -1.04 4.72
N GLU A 62 9.80 -0.32 4.16
CA GLU A 62 10.39 0.83 4.84
C GLU A 62 9.48 2.06 4.82
N GLU A 63 8.57 2.12 3.84
CA GLU A 63 7.67 3.24 3.62
C GLU A 63 6.22 2.87 3.95
N THR A 64 5.56 3.80 4.63
CA THR A 64 4.10 3.78 4.80
C THR A 64 3.49 4.88 3.95
N ARG A 65 2.49 4.54 3.13
CA ARG A 65 1.86 5.48 2.19
C ARG A 65 0.38 5.64 2.49
N THR A 66 -0.09 6.88 2.49
CA THR A 66 -1.53 7.21 2.57
C THR A 66 -1.89 8.10 1.39
N THR A 67 -2.80 7.64 0.53
CA THR A 67 -3.25 8.37 -0.66
C THR A 67 -4.69 8.80 -0.49
N LEU A 68 -4.96 10.09 -0.66
CA LEU A 68 -6.31 10.64 -0.62
C LEU A 68 -6.95 10.64 -2.00
N VAL A 69 -8.13 10.03 -2.09
CA VAL A 69 -8.94 10.01 -3.32
C VAL A 69 -10.00 11.11 -3.27
N GLU A 70 -10.76 11.21 -2.16
CA GLU A 70 -11.84 12.18 -1.99
C GLU A 70 -12.00 12.55 -0.51
N GLY A 71 -12.33 13.82 -0.23
CA GLY A 71 -12.55 14.34 1.11
C GLY A 71 -11.31 15.00 1.70
N ALA A 72 -10.99 14.70 2.96
CA ALA A 72 -9.83 15.21 3.66
C ALA A 72 -9.27 14.17 4.63
N VAL A 73 -7.95 14.06 4.69
CA VAL A 73 -7.22 13.15 5.59
C VAL A 73 -6.27 13.95 6.46
N ARG A 74 -6.17 13.57 7.72
CA ARG A 74 -5.10 13.98 8.63
C ARG A 74 -4.21 12.76 8.90
N VAL A 75 -2.92 12.87 8.58
CA VAL A 75 -1.92 11.83 8.83
C VAL A 75 -0.97 12.31 9.92
N THR A 76 -0.86 11.55 10.98
CA THR A 76 0.11 11.82 12.07
C THR A 76 1.21 10.76 12.02
N ASN A 77 2.44 11.19 11.77
CA ASN A 77 3.65 10.39 11.93
C ASN A 77 3.92 10.21 13.44
N LEU A 78 3.87 8.96 13.92
CA LEU A 78 3.99 8.66 15.34
C LEU A 78 5.42 8.86 15.86
N LYS A 79 6.43 8.67 15.01
CA LYS A 79 7.84 8.82 15.39
C LYS A 79 8.26 10.28 15.46
N ALA A 80 7.86 11.11 14.49
CA ALA A 80 8.15 12.53 14.46
C ALA A 80 7.17 13.36 15.31
N ASN A 81 6.01 12.81 15.68
CA ASN A 81 4.87 13.52 16.26
C ASN A 81 4.44 14.71 15.39
N GLU A 82 4.49 14.53 14.08
CA GLU A 82 4.15 15.53 13.07
C GLU A 82 2.82 15.17 12.41
N THR A 83 1.96 16.16 12.24
CA THR A 83 0.64 15.97 11.61
C THR A 83 0.54 16.76 10.32
N ASN A 84 0.21 16.08 9.24
CA ASN A 84 0.00 16.65 7.93
C ASN A 84 -1.45 16.45 7.47
N ARG A 85 -1.97 17.39 6.68
CA ARG A 85 -3.28 17.28 6.05
C ARG A 85 -3.10 17.05 4.56
N LEU A 86 -3.85 16.08 4.02
CA LEU A 86 -3.87 15.80 2.59
C LEU A 86 -5.12 16.37 1.94
N SER A 87 -4.96 16.82 0.69
CA SER A 87 -6.00 17.16 -0.27
C SER A 87 -6.14 16.03 -1.31
N PRO A 88 -7.29 15.92 -2.02
CA PRO A 88 -7.45 14.93 -3.07
C PRO A 88 -6.31 14.96 -4.11
N GLY A 89 -5.76 13.79 -4.44
CA GLY A 89 -4.60 13.66 -5.31
C GLY A 89 -3.26 13.74 -4.60
N GLU A 90 -3.23 13.99 -3.29
CA GLU A 90 -2.00 13.95 -2.52
C GLU A 90 -1.78 12.60 -1.85
N GLN A 91 -0.50 12.25 -1.70
CA GLN A 91 -0.02 11.09 -1.00
C GLN A 91 1.02 11.50 0.04
N SER A 92 0.81 11.05 1.28
CA SER A 92 1.84 11.06 2.32
C SER A 92 2.70 9.81 2.19
N VAL A 93 4.01 9.99 2.19
CA VAL A 93 5.02 8.92 2.25
C VAL A 93 5.84 9.11 3.52
N LEU A 94 5.73 8.16 4.43
CA LEU A 94 6.51 8.13 5.67
C LEU A 94 7.68 7.18 5.52
N HIS A 95 8.87 7.66 5.85
CA HIS A 95 10.07 6.87 6.00
C HIS A 95 10.73 7.18 7.35
N GLY A 96 10.46 6.37 8.34
CA GLY A 96 10.88 6.60 9.72
C GLY A 96 10.30 7.90 10.30
N ASP A 97 11.17 8.88 10.62
CA ASP A 97 10.78 10.20 11.15
C ASP A 97 10.47 11.24 10.07
N ARG A 98 10.70 10.92 8.79
CA ARG A 98 10.46 11.84 7.67
C ARG A 98 9.09 11.60 7.06
N THR A 99 8.42 12.70 6.74
CA THR A 99 7.16 12.70 5.99
C THR A 99 7.31 13.56 4.75
N GLU A 100 6.99 12.99 3.60
CA GLU A 100 6.95 13.71 2.33
C GLU A 100 5.51 13.69 1.79
N ILE A 101 5.04 14.83 1.29
CA ILE A 101 3.74 14.95 0.61
C ILE A 101 4.01 15.11 -0.89
N ARG A 102 3.40 14.23 -1.69
CA ARG A 102 3.56 14.19 -3.15
C ARG A 102 2.21 14.32 -3.84
N GLN A 103 2.20 14.98 -5.01
CA GLN A 103 1.07 14.88 -5.93
C GLN A 103 1.17 13.56 -6.70
N VAL A 104 0.09 12.78 -6.70
CA VAL A 104 0.01 11.49 -7.39
C VAL A 104 -1.31 11.35 -8.14
N ASN A 105 -1.38 10.41 -9.07
CA ASN A 105 -2.66 9.94 -9.57
C ASN A 105 -3.25 8.91 -8.58
N PRO A 106 -4.36 9.21 -7.88
CA PRO A 106 -4.92 8.29 -6.90
C PRO A 106 -5.33 6.94 -7.49
N GLN A 107 -5.68 6.91 -8.79
CA GLN A 107 -6.06 5.67 -9.48
C GLN A 107 -4.92 4.66 -9.55
N THR A 108 -3.66 5.11 -9.52
CA THR A 108 -2.50 4.22 -9.41
C THR A 108 -2.47 3.50 -8.07
N ALA A 109 -2.69 4.23 -6.98
CA ALA A 109 -2.68 3.66 -5.62
C ALA A 109 -3.83 2.68 -5.36
N ILE A 110 -4.95 2.77 -6.10
CA ILE A 110 -6.11 1.90 -5.93
C ILE A 110 -6.30 0.88 -7.06
N ALA A 111 -5.35 0.78 -8.00
CA ALA A 111 -5.42 -0.16 -9.13
C ALA A 111 -5.55 -1.62 -8.67
N TRP A 112 -5.00 -1.96 -7.50
CA TRP A 112 -5.07 -3.29 -6.92
C TRP A 112 -6.50 -3.76 -6.64
N LYS A 113 -7.44 -2.85 -6.33
CA LYS A 113 -8.88 -3.15 -6.19
C LYS A 113 -9.50 -3.67 -7.49
N GLN A 114 -8.94 -3.27 -8.63
CA GLN A 114 -9.39 -3.66 -9.96
C GLN A 114 -8.66 -4.90 -10.48
N GLY A 115 -7.88 -5.58 -9.62
CA GLY A 115 -7.11 -6.75 -10.01
C GLY A 115 -5.94 -6.42 -10.95
N VAL A 116 -5.32 -5.25 -10.78
CA VAL A 116 -4.21 -4.78 -11.61
C VAL A 116 -3.00 -4.45 -10.73
N PHE A 117 -1.84 -4.97 -11.10
CA PHE A 117 -0.56 -4.42 -10.68
C PHE A 117 -0.30 -3.17 -11.51
N HIS A 118 0.00 -2.06 -10.87
CA HIS A 118 0.38 -0.83 -11.55
C HIS A 118 1.74 -0.37 -11.02
N PHE A 119 2.75 -0.52 -11.85
CA PHE A 119 4.12 -0.09 -11.56
C PHE A 119 4.36 1.26 -12.22
N ASP A 120 4.89 2.21 -11.47
CA ASP A 120 5.30 3.52 -11.94
C ASP A 120 6.68 3.83 -11.39
N HIS A 121 7.71 3.65 -12.22
CA HIS A 121 9.12 3.71 -11.82
C HIS A 121 9.40 2.90 -10.54
N THR A 122 8.76 1.72 -10.44
CA THR A 122 8.84 0.87 -9.25
C THR A 122 10.12 0.07 -9.27
N PRO A 123 10.97 0.16 -8.23
CA PRO A 123 12.17 -0.68 -8.09
C PRO A 123 11.81 -2.17 -8.09
N PHE A 124 12.73 -2.99 -8.59
CA PHE A 124 12.54 -4.44 -8.72
C PHE A 124 12.15 -5.11 -7.40
N ASP A 125 12.84 -4.78 -6.32
CA ASP A 125 12.58 -5.34 -4.98
C ASP A 125 11.16 -5.01 -4.47
N GLN A 126 10.68 -3.79 -4.72
CA GLN A 126 9.31 -3.38 -4.39
C GLN A 126 8.27 -4.07 -5.29
N MET A 127 8.58 -4.24 -6.59
CA MET A 127 7.73 -5.00 -7.50
C MET A 127 7.60 -6.45 -7.03
N ILE A 128 8.71 -7.10 -6.71
CA ILE A 128 8.74 -8.49 -6.25
C ILE A 128 7.94 -8.68 -4.95
N LYS A 129 8.01 -7.76 -3.99
CA LYS A 129 7.19 -7.81 -2.77
C LYS A 129 5.69 -7.80 -3.03
N GLN A 130 5.23 -7.11 -4.08
CA GLN A 130 3.81 -7.15 -4.47
C GLN A 130 3.45 -8.49 -5.12
N ILE A 131 4.36 -9.09 -5.86
CA ILE A 131 4.19 -10.38 -6.53
C ILE A 131 4.18 -11.52 -5.52
N ASP A 132 5.13 -11.54 -4.59
CA ASP A 132 5.22 -12.58 -3.56
C ASP A 132 3.95 -12.64 -2.70
N ARG A 133 3.45 -11.48 -2.28
CA ARG A 133 2.21 -11.37 -1.50
C ARG A 133 0.99 -11.84 -2.28
N TRP A 134 0.92 -11.56 -3.57
CA TRP A 134 -0.24 -11.92 -4.38
C TRP A 134 -0.30 -13.40 -4.71
N TYR A 135 0.85 -13.98 -5.08
CA TYR A 135 0.93 -15.40 -5.45
C TYR A 135 1.24 -16.31 -4.27
N ASP A 136 1.44 -15.76 -3.07
CA ASP A 136 1.80 -16.49 -1.86
C ASP A 136 3.04 -17.38 -2.08
N ILE A 137 4.11 -16.78 -2.55
CA ILE A 137 5.39 -17.42 -2.88
C ILE A 137 6.51 -16.88 -1.98
N GLU A 138 7.61 -17.61 -1.93
CA GLU A 138 8.87 -17.15 -1.37
C GLU A 138 9.80 -16.68 -2.49
N VAL A 139 10.62 -15.66 -2.22
CA VAL A 139 11.61 -15.18 -3.18
C VAL A 139 13.01 -15.41 -2.65
N GLN A 140 13.87 -16.05 -3.47
CA GLN A 140 15.28 -16.29 -3.16
C GLN A 140 16.16 -15.65 -4.23
N TYR A 141 17.19 -14.93 -3.79
CA TYR A 141 18.16 -14.29 -4.66
C TYR A 141 19.46 -15.06 -4.65
N HIS A 142 19.90 -15.52 -5.83
CA HIS A 142 21.19 -16.14 -6.04
C HIS A 142 22.15 -15.15 -6.73
N GLY A 143 22.49 -14.06 -6.03
CA GLY A 143 23.34 -13.00 -6.56
C GLY A 143 22.95 -11.63 -6.04
N ARG A 144 23.19 -10.60 -6.85
CA ARG A 144 22.74 -9.24 -6.54
C ARG A 144 21.27 -9.09 -6.87
N ILE A 145 20.55 -8.39 -6.00
CA ILE A 145 19.18 -7.97 -6.32
C ILE A 145 19.26 -7.05 -7.55
N PRO A 146 18.47 -7.33 -8.61
CA PRO A 146 18.39 -6.46 -9.77
C PRO A 146 18.06 -5.01 -9.38
N ASN A 147 18.69 -4.05 -10.05
CA ASN A 147 18.52 -2.61 -9.75
C ASN A 147 17.64 -1.91 -10.81
N GLU A 148 16.90 -2.69 -11.57
CA GLU A 148 15.98 -2.22 -12.60
C GLU A 148 14.74 -1.60 -11.98
N VAL A 149 14.14 -0.66 -12.71
CA VAL A 149 12.86 -0.06 -12.39
C VAL A 149 11.83 -0.42 -13.45
N PHE A 150 10.61 -0.65 -13.03
CA PHE A 150 9.53 -1.11 -13.90
C PHE A 150 8.40 -0.11 -13.95
N SER A 151 7.86 0.10 -15.17
CA SER A 151 6.67 0.90 -15.39
C SER A 151 5.71 0.13 -16.30
N GLY A 152 4.45 0.11 -15.95
CA GLY A 152 3.43 -0.58 -16.72
C GLY A 152 2.31 -1.14 -15.87
N LYS A 153 1.42 -1.88 -16.52
CA LYS A 153 0.27 -2.53 -15.88
C LYS A 153 0.25 -4.01 -16.23
N MET A 154 -0.03 -4.85 -15.24
CA MET A 154 -0.21 -6.28 -15.41
C MET A 154 -1.47 -6.72 -14.67
N SER A 155 -2.28 -7.56 -15.31
CA SER A 155 -3.43 -8.16 -14.65
C SER A 155 -2.98 -9.11 -13.54
N LYS A 156 -3.61 -9.03 -12.37
CA LYS A 156 -3.41 -9.99 -11.28
C LYS A 156 -3.99 -11.38 -11.56
N HIS A 157 -4.76 -11.52 -12.63
CA HIS A 157 -5.34 -12.81 -13.04
C HIS A 157 -4.41 -13.65 -13.93
N VAL A 158 -3.25 -13.11 -14.35
CA VAL A 158 -2.25 -13.94 -15.06
C VAL A 158 -1.63 -14.95 -14.10
N ASN A 159 -1.20 -16.09 -14.61
CA ASN A 159 -0.47 -17.05 -13.79
C ASN A 159 0.98 -16.60 -13.56
N LEU A 160 1.61 -17.13 -12.51
CA LEU A 160 2.98 -16.77 -12.12
C LEU A 160 4.01 -17.06 -13.24
N GLY A 161 3.76 -18.07 -14.09
CA GLY A 161 4.62 -18.38 -15.23
C GLY A 161 4.76 -17.22 -16.21
N VAL A 162 3.64 -16.51 -16.50
CA VAL A 162 3.67 -15.31 -17.36
C VAL A 162 4.55 -14.20 -16.74
N PHE A 163 4.53 -14.06 -15.43
CA PHE A 163 5.41 -13.11 -14.76
C PHE A 163 6.88 -13.52 -14.85
N VAL A 164 7.19 -14.81 -14.72
CA VAL A 164 8.57 -15.32 -14.89
C VAL A 164 9.06 -15.11 -16.32
N ASP A 165 8.21 -15.35 -17.32
CA ASP A 165 8.57 -15.08 -18.71
C ASP A 165 8.81 -13.59 -18.95
N PHE A 166 7.99 -12.71 -18.37
CA PHE A 166 8.23 -11.26 -18.39
C PHE A 166 9.59 -10.86 -17.76
N LEU A 167 9.97 -11.47 -16.63
CA LEU A 167 11.30 -11.22 -16.03
C LEU A 167 12.43 -11.63 -16.97
N LYS A 168 12.33 -12.80 -17.61
CA LYS A 168 13.33 -13.29 -18.58
C LYS A 168 13.44 -12.36 -19.80
N ASP A 169 12.31 -11.92 -20.35
CA ASP A 169 12.26 -10.98 -21.46
C ASP A 169 12.87 -9.62 -21.08
N SER A 170 12.83 -9.27 -19.79
CA SER A 170 13.47 -8.08 -19.22
C SER A 170 14.96 -8.29 -18.87
N GLY A 171 15.53 -9.45 -19.20
CA GLY A 171 16.94 -9.78 -18.95
C GLY A 171 17.24 -10.30 -17.54
N ILE A 172 16.21 -10.58 -16.74
CA ILE A 172 16.37 -11.10 -15.36
C ILE A 172 16.16 -12.61 -15.39
N SER A 173 17.25 -13.36 -15.15
CA SER A 173 17.19 -14.82 -15.03
C SER A 173 16.39 -15.22 -13.81
N SER A 174 15.34 -16.00 -14.02
CA SER A 174 14.47 -16.43 -12.94
C SER A 174 13.79 -17.75 -13.26
N ARG A 175 13.46 -18.52 -12.21
CA ARG A 175 12.74 -19.80 -12.31
C ARG A 175 11.89 -20.05 -11.07
N ILE A 176 10.87 -20.90 -11.23
CA ILE A 176 10.02 -21.35 -10.13
C ILE A 176 10.42 -22.77 -9.74
N HIS A 177 10.54 -22.99 -8.44
CA HIS A 177 10.68 -24.32 -7.87
C HIS A 177 9.69 -24.46 -6.69
N GLY A 178 8.61 -25.21 -6.92
CA GLY A 178 7.50 -25.30 -5.96
C GLY A 178 6.83 -23.93 -5.74
N ARG A 179 6.92 -23.41 -4.52
CA ARG A 179 6.42 -22.07 -4.14
C ARG A 179 7.52 -21.01 -4.10
N THR A 180 8.71 -21.33 -4.57
CA THR A 180 9.85 -20.40 -4.52
C THR A 180 10.18 -19.85 -5.90
N LEU A 181 10.18 -18.54 -6.03
CA LEU A 181 10.75 -17.82 -7.16
C LEU A 181 12.25 -17.59 -6.88
N ILE A 182 13.09 -18.17 -7.71
CA ILE A 182 14.56 -18.00 -7.64
C ILE A 182 14.95 -16.97 -8.70
N VAL A 183 15.63 -15.92 -8.28
CA VAL A 183 16.20 -14.85 -9.14
C VAL A 183 17.72 -15.01 -9.14
N GLU A 184 18.34 -15.06 -10.34
CA GLU A 184 19.77 -15.36 -10.55
C GLU A 184 20.54 -14.15 -11.11
#